data_ad6ac4b183a73833e8868033041f0a8a
#
_entry.id   ad6ac4b183a73833e8868033041f0a8a
#
_cell.length_a   1.000
_cell.length_b   1.000
_cell.length_c   1.000
_cell.angle_alpha   90.00
_cell.angle_beta   90.00
_cell.angle_gamma   90.00
#
_symmetry.space_group_name_H-M   'P 1'
#
loop_
_entity.id
_entity.type
_entity.pdbx_description
1 polymer ?
#
loop_
_entity_poly.entity_id
_entity_poly.type
_entity_poly.pdbx_seq_one_letter_code
_entity_poly.pdbx_strand_id
1 'polypeptide(L)'
;NMVTAGENSTITYGADSSITNYSNYIANTINYVYSAPVAKDPAFAGASLTLSDGIAINYYAEGVDANAYVMVDGEKITGVADGDKFVYSFGNFGPQQMGDEFTAELYVDDAKVDEKVYSVKAYCDAMLADDSSSAQLVNLLKDLLNYGAAAQDYRDYNVDALVNSDLSDTDKDRVYNYVADSTAPTISTDVLDPTVHWKAGTVYF
;
A
#
# COMPACT_ATOMS: atom_id res chain seq x y z
N ASN A 1 16.69 31.50 -26.83
CA ASN A 1 17.20 30.44 -25.96
C ASN A 1 16.06 29.96 -25.11
N MET A 2 15.61 28.76 -25.40
CA MET A 2 14.58 28.07 -24.61
C MET A 2 15.27 27.54 -23.37
N VAL A 3 14.92 28.08 -22.20
CA VAL A 3 15.39 27.54 -20.93
C VAL A 3 14.41 26.49 -20.51
N THR A 4 14.84 25.24 -20.51
CA THR A 4 14.08 24.15 -19.94
C THR A 4 14.28 24.17 -18.43
N ALA A 5 13.25 24.54 -17.70
CA ALA A 5 13.25 24.36 -16.25
C ALA A 5 13.11 22.86 -15.98
N GLY A 6 13.99 22.29 -15.14
CA GLY A 6 13.79 20.95 -14.61
C GLY A 6 12.59 20.90 -13.65
N GLU A 7 12.12 19.71 -13.37
CA GLU A 7 11.09 19.52 -12.33
C GLU A 7 11.55 20.17 -11.03
N ASN A 8 10.67 20.94 -10.40
CA ASN A 8 10.92 21.75 -9.19
C ASN A 8 11.75 23.05 -9.35
N SER A 9 11.87 23.58 -10.56
CA SER A 9 12.49 24.90 -10.78
C SER A 9 11.44 25.98 -10.68
N THR A 10 11.67 27.00 -9.84
CA THR A 10 10.83 28.19 -9.78
C THR A 10 11.49 29.29 -10.58
N ILE A 11 10.83 29.78 -11.63
CA ILE A 11 11.27 30.97 -12.38
C ILE A 11 10.55 32.19 -11.80
N THR A 12 11.30 33.06 -11.15
CA THR A 12 10.76 34.33 -10.64
C THR A 12 11.14 35.44 -11.60
N TYR A 13 10.15 36.10 -12.17
CA TYR A 13 10.37 37.34 -12.95
C TYR A 13 10.48 38.51 -11.99
N GLY A 14 11.45 39.39 -12.23
CA GLY A 14 11.57 40.62 -11.45
C GLY A 14 10.29 41.46 -11.51
N ALA A 15 10.09 42.32 -10.51
CA ALA A 15 8.85 43.03 -10.24
C ALA A 15 8.41 44.04 -11.32
N ASP A 16 9.22 44.30 -12.35
CA ASP A 16 8.85 45.20 -13.43
C ASP A 16 8.45 44.44 -14.69
N SER A 17 7.13 44.23 -14.83
CA SER A 17 6.53 43.55 -15.98
C SER A 17 6.43 44.43 -17.25
N SER A 18 6.87 45.66 -17.22
CA SER A 18 6.81 46.57 -18.37
C SER A 18 8.05 46.46 -19.24
N ILE A 19 8.23 45.36 -19.95
CA ILE A 19 9.24 45.24 -21.01
C ILE A 19 8.75 46.07 -22.21
N THR A 20 9.21 47.33 -22.32
CA THR A 20 8.82 48.22 -23.40
C THR A 20 9.64 48.06 -24.67
N ASN A 21 10.80 47.40 -24.58
CA ASN A 21 11.65 47.09 -25.73
C ASN A 21 12.66 45.99 -25.38
N TYR A 22 13.33 45.42 -26.39
CA TYR A 22 14.29 44.35 -26.26
C TYR A 22 15.49 44.65 -25.35
N SER A 23 15.89 45.92 -25.31
CA SER A 23 17.00 46.36 -24.46
C SER A 23 16.67 46.29 -22.98
N ASN A 24 15.40 46.59 -22.62
CA ASN A 24 14.92 46.43 -21.25
C ASN A 24 14.82 44.95 -20.84
N TYR A 25 14.52 44.09 -21.80
CA TYR A 25 14.49 42.66 -21.55
C TYR A 25 15.87 42.06 -21.18
N ILE A 26 16.94 42.56 -21.84
CA ILE A 26 18.32 42.12 -21.53
C ILE A 26 18.83 42.75 -20.23
N ALA A 27 18.38 43.96 -19.90
CA ALA A 27 18.77 44.66 -18.68
C ALA A 27 18.07 44.13 -17.42
N ASN A 28 16.90 43.49 -17.58
CA ASN A 28 16.20 42.86 -16.46
C ASN A 28 16.88 41.52 -16.13
N THR A 29 17.55 41.48 -15.00
CA THR A 29 18.21 40.27 -14.50
C THR A 29 17.15 39.23 -14.21
N ILE A 30 17.13 38.13 -14.97
CA ILE A 30 16.36 36.96 -14.61
C ILE A 30 17.10 36.26 -13.46
N ASN A 31 16.62 36.48 -12.25
CA ASN A 31 17.16 35.80 -11.10
C ASN A 31 16.60 34.35 -11.10
N TYR A 32 17.43 33.45 -11.58
CA TYR A 32 17.18 32.02 -11.35
C TYR A 32 17.57 31.71 -9.91
N VAL A 33 16.59 31.44 -9.09
CA VAL A 33 16.84 30.67 -7.86
C VAL A 33 16.62 29.21 -8.21
N TYR A 34 17.67 28.56 -8.68
CA TYR A 34 17.70 27.09 -8.72
C TYR A 34 17.97 26.62 -7.29
N SER A 35 16.94 26.27 -6.58
CA SER A 35 17.11 25.44 -5.41
C SER A 35 17.20 24.00 -5.95
N ALA A 36 18.39 23.43 -5.91
CA ALA A 36 18.51 22.00 -6.11
C ALA A 36 17.53 21.29 -5.16
N PRO A 37 16.85 20.24 -5.62
CA PRO A 37 16.05 19.43 -4.69
C PRO A 37 16.94 19.09 -3.50
N VAL A 38 16.46 19.38 -2.31
CA VAL A 38 17.17 18.95 -1.10
C VAL A 38 17.16 17.44 -1.16
N ALA A 39 18.34 16.82 -1.27
CA ALA A 39 18.44 15.38 -1.23
C ALA A 39 17.84 14.92 0.10
N LYS A 40 16.81 14.08 0.02
CA LYS A 40 16.24 13.45 1.22
C LYS A 40 17.21 12.38 1.71
N ASP A 41 17.35 12.30 3.01
CA ASP A 41 18.07 11.17 3.59
C ASP A 41 17.30 9.87 3.32
N PRO A 42 17.99 8.76 3.03
CA PRO A 42 17.36 7.48 2.80
C PRO A 42 16.57 7.02 4.03
N ALA A 43 15.25 6.83 3.88
CA ALA A 43 14.38 6.39 4.95
C ALA A 43 13.08 5.76 4.45
N PHE A 44 12.42 4.96 5.30
CA PHE A 44 11.06 4.51 5.05
C PHE A 44 10.05 5.66 5.18
N ALA A 45 9.26 5.87 4.14
CA ALA A 45 8.24 6.92 4.08
C ALA A 45 6.83 6.41 4.45
N GLY A 46 6.65 5.10 4.62
CA GLY A 46 5.36 4.51 4.97
C GLY A 46 5.26 3.04 4.61
N ALA A 47 4.05 2.49 4.81
CA ALA A 47 3.68 1.16 4.35
C ALA A 47 2.19 1.12 3.98
N SER A 48 1.82 0.18 3.10
CA SER A 48 0.44 -0.11 2.71
C SER A 48 0.24 -1.60 2.47
N LEU A 49 -1.00 -2.00 2.16
CA LEU A 49 -1.33 -3.38 1.80
C LEU A 49 -1.75 -3.50 0.35
N THR A 50 -1.41 -4.63 -0.26
CA THR A 50 -2.03 -5.15 -1.48
C THR A 50 -2.82 -6.40 -1.14
N LEU A 51 -4.06 -6.50 -1.66
CA LEU A 51 -5.00 -7.60 -1.40
C LEU A 51 -5.53 -8.22 -2.72
N SER A 52 -4.85 -8.03 -3.86
CA SER A 52 -5.34 -8.50 -5.16
C SER A 52 -5.12 -10.00 -5.37
N ASP A 53 -3.87 -10.45 -5.43
CA ASP A 53 -3.51 -11.85 -5.70
C ASP A 53 -2.94 -12.57 -4.46
N GLY A 54 -3.25 -12.06 -3.29
CA GLY A 54 -2.73 -12.47 -2.01
C GLY A 54 -2.55 -11.27 -1.10
N ILE A 55 -1.95 -11.50 0.06
CA ILE A 55 -1.66 -10.44 1.01
C ILE A 55 -0.19 -10.07 0.84
N ALA A 56 0.08 -8.77 0.63
CA ALA A 56 1.43 -8.24 0.60
C ALA A 56 1.51 -6.91 1.34
N ILE A 57 2.62 -6.68 2.02
CA ILE A 57 2.99 -5.41 2.63
C ILE A 57 3.90 -4.67 1.64
N ASN A 58 3.54 -3.44 1.30
CA ASN A 58 4.36 -2.56 0.48
C ASN A 58 5.06 -1.57 1.39
N TYR A 59 6.36 -1.61 1.44
CA TYR A 59 7.20 -0.64 2.13
C TYR A 59 7.63 0.45 1.15
N TYR A 60 7.42 1.70 1.49
CA TYR A 60 7.82 2.85 0.68
C TYR A 60 9.08 3.47 1.26
N ALA A 61 10.11 3.67 0.43
CA ALA A 61 11.31 4.41 0.82
C ALA A 61 11.51 5.65 -0.06
N GLU A 62 12.06 6.71 0.53
CA GLU A 62 12.45 7.94 -0.15
C GLU A 62 13.94 8.22 0.07
N GLY A 63 14.52 9.11 -0.74
CA GLY A 63 15.96 9.42 -0.67
C GLY A 63 16.86 8.29 -1.17
N VAL A 64 16.31 7.31 -1.89
CA VAL A 64 17.01 6.12 -2.40
C VAL A 64 17.01 6.09 -3.92
N ASP A 65 17.89 5.29 -4.49
CA ASP A 65 17.94 5.00 -5.92
C ASP A 65 17.53 3.54 -6.24
N ALA A 66 17.62 3.17 -7.51
CA ALA A 66 17.24 1.84 -7.99
C ALA A 66 18.16 0.69 -7.49
N ASN A 67 19.31 0.99 -6.89
CA ASN A 67 20.23 -0.01 -6.34
C ASN A 67 19.90 -0.34 -4.88
N ALA A 68 19.12 0.52 -4.22
CA ALA A 68 18.66 0.27 -2.86
C ALA A 68 17.77 -0.98 -2.82
N TYR A 69 17.81 -1.69 -1.72
CA TYR A 69 17.01 -2.89 -1.50
C TYR A 69 16.53 -2.99 -0.06
N VAL A 70 15.53 -3.81 0.14
CA VAL A 70 14.99 -4.13 1.47
C VAL A 70 15.19 -5.61 1.75
N MET A 71 15.58 -5.93 2.97
CA MET A 71 15.61 -7.29 3.50
C MET A 71 14.40 -7.49 4.44
N VAL A 72 13.61 -8.53 4.21
CA VAL A 72 12.53 -8.96 5.11
C VAL A 72 12.66 -10.46 5.30
N ASP A 73 12.78 -10.93 6.54
CA ASP A 73 12.91 -12.36 6.87
C ASP A 73 14.00 -13.09 6.08
N GLY A 74 15.10 -12.37 5.75
CA GLY A 74 16.20 -12.91 4.96
C GLY A 74 15.97 -12.91 3.45
N GLU A 75 14.81 -12.46 2.97
CA GLU A 75 14.53 -12.25 1.56
C GLU A 75 14.98 -10.87 1.11
N LYS A 76 15.73 -10.80 0.01
CA LYS A 76 16.14 -9.54 -0.63
C LYS A 76 15.10 -9.10 -1.63
N ILE A 77 14.54 -7.92 -1.41
CA ILE A 77 13.50 -7.32 -2.24
C ILE A 77 14.08 -6.11 -2.97
N THR A 78 13.92 -6.07 -4.28
CA THR A 78 14.28 -4.91 -5.12
C THR A 78 13.08 -3.99 -5.27
N GLY A 79 13.35 -2.67 -5.21
CA GLY A 79 12.30 -1.67 -5.31
C GLY A 79 11.83 -1.41 -6.74
N VAL A 80 10.57 -1.02 -6.85
CA VAL A 80 9.98 -0.49 -8.09
C VAL A 80 9.72 1.00 -7.88
N ALA A 81 10.14 1.83 -8.84
CA ALA A 81 9.95 3.27 -8.77
C ALA A 81 8.45 3.65 -8.79
N ASP A 82 8.05 4.52 -7.87
CA ASP A 82 6.71 5.09 -7.76
C ASP A 82 6.80 6.59 -7.41
N GLY A 83 6.80 7.43 -8.44
CA GLY A 83 7.02 8.87 -8.31
C GLY A 83 8.40 9.20 -7.74
N ASP A 84 8.44 9.83 -6.58
CA ASP A 84 9.67 10.19 -5.85
C ASP A 84 10.11 9.14 -4.81
N LYS A 85 9.47 7.97 -4.82
CA LYS A 85 9.70 6.86 -3.90
C LYS A 85 10.01 5.57 -4.63
N PHE A 86 10.50 4.58 -3.87
CA PHE A 86 10.57 3.20 -4.28
C PHE A 86 9.66 2.35 -3.41
N VAL A 87 8.98 1.37 -4.03
CA VAL A 87 8.08 0.43 -3.36
C VAL A 87 8.74 -0.94 -3.33
N TYR A 88 8.78 -1.54 -2.15
CA TYR A 88 9.30 -2.88 -1.90
C TYR A 88 8.16 -3.75 -1.37
N SER A 89 7.71 -4.71 -2.19
CA SER A 89 6.55 -5.54 -1.85
C SER A 89 7.00 -6.87 -1.29
N PHE A 90 6.62 -7.14 -0.04
CA PHE A 90 6.81 -8.42 0.64
C PHE A 90 5.46 -9.13 0.78
N GLY A 91 5.37 -10.36 0.32
CA GLY A 91 4.11 -11.11 0.29
C GLY A 91 4.30 -12.61 0.45
N ASN A 92 3.27 -13.37 0.02
CA ASN A 92 3.23 -14.84 0.09
C ASN A 92 3.08 -15.41 1.50
N PHE A 93 2.55 -14.67 2.44
CA PHE A 93 2.17 -15.19 3.76
C PHE A 93 0.67 -15.49 3.82
N GLY A 94 0.32 -16.46 4.66
CA GLY A 94 -1.07 -16.89 4.80
C GLY A 94 -1.90 -15.97 5.71
N PRO A 95 -3.23 -16.06 5.64
CA PRO A 95 -4.11 -15.22 6.46
C PRO A 95 -3.92 -15.41 7.97
N GLN A 96 -3.44 -16.57 8.42
CA GLN A 96 -3.11 -16.80 9.83
C GLN A 96 -1.92 -15.94 10.32
N GLN A 97 -1.11 -15.41 9.40
CA GLN A 97 0.08 -14.59 9.69
C GLN A 97 -0.20 -13.09 9.67
N MET A 98 -1.45 -12.66 9.59
CA MET A 98 -1.80 -11.23 9.54
C MET A 98 -1.37 -10.45 10.79
N GLY A 99 -1.19 -11.13 11.92
CA GLY A 99 -0.67 -10.55 13.16
C GLY A 99 0.84 -10.56 13.28
N ASP A 100 1.54 -11.30 12.41
CA ASP A 100 3.00 -11.40 12.47
C ASP A 100 3.64 -10.05 12.11
N GLU A 101 4.63 -9.67 12.88
CA GLU A 101 5.41 -8.47 12.64
C GLU A 101 6.61 -8.81 11.75
N PHE A 102 6.70 -8.14 10.62
CA PHE A 102 7.80 -8.26 9.68
C PHE A 102 8.72 -7.05 9.79
N THR A 103 10.00 -7.31 10.05
CA THR A 103 11.02 -6.26 10.10
C THR A 103 11.64 -6.09 8.71
N ALA A 104 11.35 -4.95 8.09
CA ALA A 104 11.98 -4.53 6.85
C ALA A 104 13.23 -3.69 7.16
N GLU A 105 14.37 -4.07 6.62
CA GLU A 105 15.63 -3.36 6.75
C GLU A 105 16.00 -2.74 5.39
N LEU A 106 16.17 -1.42 5.35
CA LEU A 106 16.53 -0.68 4.14
C LEU A 106 18.06 -0.60 4.00
N TYR A 107 18.56 -0.97 2.84
CA TYR A 107 19.98 -0.94 2.49
C TYR A 107 20.26 -0.02 1.31
N VAL A 108 21.27 0.83 1.46
CA VAL A 108 21.84 1.67 0.40
C VAL A 108 23.34 1.42 0.39
N ASP A 109 23.92 1.13 -0.78
CA ASP A 109 25.34 0.78 -0.92
C ASP A 109 25.79 -0.34 0.05
N ASP A 110 24.94 -1.36 0.24
CA ASP A 110 25.12 -2.49 1.15
C ASP A 110 25.20 -2.10 2.65
N ALA A 111 24.92 -0.86 3.00
CA ALA A 111 24.82 -0.40 4.38
C ALA A 111 23.34 -0.30 4.80
N LYS A 112 22.99 -0.86 5.96
CA LYS A 112 21.64 -0.67 6.54
C LYS A 112 21.51 0.79 7.00
N VAL A 113 20.49 1.47 6.49
CA VAL A 113 20.24 2.89 6.74
C VAL A 113 18.97 3.14 7.55
N ASP A 114 17.99 2.25 7.48
CA ASP A 114 16.74 2.38 8.22
C ASP A 114 16.09 1.01 8.45
N GLU A 115 15.13 0.94 9.38
CA GLU A 115 14.30 -0.25 9.59
C GLU A 115 12.84 0.14 9.89
N LYS A 116 11.92 -0.74 9.51
CA LYS A 116 10.50 -0.57 9.78
C LYS A 116 9.85 -1.91 10.10
N VAL A 117 9.29 -2.01 11.30
CA VAL A 117 8.44 -3.14 11.69
C VAL A 117 7.01 -2.87 11.28
N TYR A 118 6.36 -3.81 10.63
CA TYR A 118 4.98 -3.68 10.20
C TYR A 118 4.27 -5.01 10.10
N SER A 119 2.93 -4.99 10.21
CA SER A 119 2.05 -6.14 10.04
C SER A 119 0.76 -5.76 9.30
N VAL A 120 0.02 -6.75 8.82
CA VAL A 120 -1.33 -6.50 8.28
C VAL A 120 -2.25 -5.95 9.36
N LYS A 121 -2.16 -6.49 10.59
CA LYS A 121 -2.92 -5.98 11.74
C LYS A 121 -2.62 -4.51 12.01
N ALA A 122 -1.36 -4.10 11.99
CA ALA A 122 -0.98 -2.71 12.22
C ALA A 122 -1.60 -1.74 11.20
N TYR A 123 -1.69 -2.16 9.93
CA TYR A 123 -2.42 -1.38 8.92
C TYR A 123 -3.91 -1.31 9.24
N CYS A 124 -4.53 -2.45 9.54
CA CYS A 124 -5.96 -2.49 9.86
C CYS A 124 -6.29 -1.60 11.05
N ASP A 125 -5.52 -1.67 12.12
CA ASP A 125 -5.71 -0.88 13.32
C ASP A 125 -5.60 0.63 13.04
N ALA A 126 -4.59 1.03 12.25
CA ALA A 126 -4.40 2.42 11.86
C ALA A 126 -5.58 2.95 11.05
N MET A 127 -6.07 2.18 10.08
CA MET A 127 -7.19 2.58 9.22
C MET A 127 -8.54 2.52 9.95
N LEU A 128 -8.72 1.63 10.92
CA LEU A 128 -9.91 1.57 11.76
C LEU A 128 -9.96 2.73 12.77
N ALA A 129 -8.82 3.27 13.15
CA ALA A 129 -8.72 4.45 14.02
C ALA A 129 -8.82 5.78 13.25
N ASP A 130 -8.76 5.77 11.92
CA ASP A 130 -8.84 6.97 11.09
C ASP A 130 -10.31 7.30 10.76
N ASP A 131 -10.81 8.39 11.34
CA ASP A 131 -12.18 8.88 11.12
C ASP A 131 -12.48 9.23 9.65
N SER A 132 -11.45 9.41 8.82
CA SER A 132 -11.60 9.67 7.38
C SER A 132 -11.78 8.40 6.55
N SER A 133 -11.59 7.22 7.13
CA SER A 133 -11.78 5.94 6.47
C SER A 133 -13.24 5.74 6.01
N SER A 134 -13.43 5.33 4.75
CA SER A 134 -14.77 5.06 4.25
C SER A 134 -15.41 3.86 4.96
N ALA A 135 -16.75 3.85 5.05
CA ALA A 135 -17.48 2.74 5.67
C ALA A 135 -17.21 1.40 4.98
N GLN A 136 -16.99 1.43 3.66
CA GLN A 136 -16.62 0.23 2.89
C GLN A 136 -15.24 -0.31 3.30
N LEU A 137 -14.25 0.59 3.47
CA LEU A 137 -12.92 0.20 3.94
C LEU A 137 -12.99 -0.36 5.35
N VAL A 138 -13.66 0.34 6.27
CA VAL A 138 -13.83 -0.12 7.66
C VAL A 138 -14.46 -1.52 7.71
N ASN A 139 -15.49 -1.77 6.91
CA ASN A 139 -16.13 -3.06 6.82
C ASN A 139 -15.17 -4.13 6.30
N LEU A 140 -14.46 -3.85 5.20
CA LEU A 140 -13.47 -4.77 4.62
C LEU A 140 -12.38 -5.15 5.64
N LEU A 141 -11.87 -4.18 6.40
CA LEU A 141 -10.80 -4.43 7.37
C LEU A 141 -11.27 -5.28 8.55
N LYS A 142 -12.49 -5.05 9.05
CA LYS A 142 -13.10 -5.90 10.09
C LYS A 142 -13.25 -7.34 9.61
N ASP A 143 -13.70 -7.52 8.38
CA ASP A 143 -13.86 -8.85 7.78
C ASP A 143 -12.52 -9.53 7.52
N LEU A 144 -11.52 -8.76 7.10
CA LEU A 144 -10.15 -9.25 6.93
C LEU A 144 -9.57 -9.77 8.25
N LEU A 145 -9.74 -9.02 9.35
CA LEU A 145 -9.29 -9.44 10.67
C LEU A 145 -10.05 -10.69 11.17
N ASN A 146 -11.36 -10.77 10.94
CA ASN A 146 -12.16 -11.97 11.28
C ASN A 146 -11.71 -13.17 10.46
N TYR A 147 -11.40 -13.00 9.18
CA TYR A 147 -10.85 -14.05 8.34
C TYR A 147 -9.48 -14.52 8.83
N GLY A 148 -8.61 -13.59 9.22
CA GLY A 148 -7.30 -13.90 9.79
C GLY A 148 -7.42 -14.70 11.08
N ALA A 149 -8.30 -14.30 12.01
CA ALA A 149 -8.55 -14.99 13.26
C ALA A 149 -9.11 -16.41 13.03
N ALA A 150 -10.07 -16.57 12.12
CA ALA A 150 -10.58 -17.88 11.73
C ALA A 150 -9.50 -18.80 11.13
N ALA A 151 -8.56 -18.21 10.36
CA ALA A 151 -7.44 -18.96 9.81
C ALA A 151 -6.41 -19.35 10.88
N GLN A 152 -6.20 -18.49 11.90
CA GLN A 152 -5.37 -18.81 13.06
C GLN A 152 -5.96 -20.00 13.83
N ASP A 153 -7.26 -19.95 14.15
CA ASP A 153 -7.97 -21.04 14.85
C ASP A 153 -7.93 -22.35 14.04
N TYR A 154 -8.26 -22.28 12.76
CA TYR A 154 -8.27 -23.48 11.89
C TYR A 154 -6.90 -24.14 11.76
N ARG A 155 -5.81 -23.36 11.82
CA ARG A 155 -4.43 -23.86 11.64
C ARG A 155 -3.68 -24.07 12.95
N ASP A 156 -4.33 -23.85 14.08
CA ASP A 156 -3.71 -23.88 15.43
C ASP A 156 -2.47 -22.98 15.47
N TYR A 157 -2.61 -21.77 14.89
CA TYR A 157 -1.52 -20.80 14.74
C TYR A 157 -1.77 -19.56 15.60
N ASN A 158 -0.93 -19.38 16.62
CA ASN A 158 -0.96 -18.20 17.52
C ASN A 158 -2.38 -17.89 18.07
N VAL A 159 -3.12 -18.93 18.48
CA VAL A 159 -4.52 -18.85 18.89
C VAL A 159 -4.74 -18.06 20.19
N ASP A 160 -3.67 -17.86 20.98
CA ASP A 160 -3.71 -17.04 22.18
C ASP A 160 -3.68 -15.53 21.88
N ALA A 161 -3.42 -15.14 20.63
CA ALA A 161 -3.33 -13.76 20.15
C ALA A 161 -4.00 -13.59 18.78
N LEU A 162 -5.33 -13.78 18.75
CA LEU A 162 -6.11 -13.64 17.52
C LEU A 162 -6.08 -12.20 17.00
N VAL A 163 -5.90 -12.04 15.69
CA VAL A 163 -5.76 -10.71 15.06
C VAL A 163 -7.00 -9.83 15.20
N ASN A 164 -8.19 -10.42 15.44
CA ASN A 164 -9.44 -9.69 15.65
C ASN A 164 -9.76 -9.45 17.15
N SER A 165 -8.81 -9.71 18.07
CA SER A 165 -9.06 -9.60 19.52
C SER A 165 -9.61 -8.24 19.93
N ASP A 166 -9.19 -7.17 19.28
CA ASP A 166 -9.55 -5.78 19.58
C ASP A 166 -10.89 -5.35 18.96
N LEU A 167 -11.49 -6.16 18.12
CA LEU A 167 -12.83 -5.89 17.59
C LEU A 167 -13.89 -6.11 18.67
N SER A 168 -14.99 -5.33 18.60
CA SER A 168 -16.17 -5.58 19.42
C SER A 168 -16.80 -6.93 19.11
N ASP A 169 -17.54 -7.49 20.06
CA ASP A 169 -18.26 -8.76 19.84
C ASP A 169 -19.22 -8.66 18.66
N THR A 170 -19.88 -7.51 18.49
CA THR A 170 -20.75 -7.26 17.32
C THR A 170 -19.97 -7.30 16.00
N ASP A 171 -18.74 -6.80 15.99
CA ASP A 171 -17.90 -6.81 14.78
C ASP A 171 -17.28 -8.19 14.52
N LYS A 172 -17.07 -9.01 15.56
CA LYS A 172 -16.64 -10.40 15.42
C LYS A 172 -17.76 -11.30 14.88
N ASP A 173 -18.98 -11.06 15.33
CA ASP A 173 -20.17 -11.86 14.97
C ASP A 173 -20.90 -11.32 13.73
N ARG A 174 -20.24 -10.55 12.89
CA ARG A 174 -20.84 -10.00 11.68
C ARG A 174 -21.37 -11.09 10.77
N VAL A 175 -22.68 -11.18 10.69
CA VAL A 175 -23.36 -12.00 9.69
C VAL A 175 -23.66 -11.13 8.49
N TYR A 176 -23.09 -11.47 7.33
CA TYR A 176 -23.53 -10.89 6.09
C TYR A 176 -24.95 -11.30 5.80
N ASN A 177 -25.91 -10.40 6.00
CA ASN A 177 -27.20 -10.55 5.36
C ASN A 177 -26.95 -10.27 3.86
N TYR A 178 -26.58 -11.29 3.12
CA TYR A 178 -26.56 -11.26 1.69
C TYR A 178 -28.00 -11.03 1.23
N VAL A 179 -28.32 -9.77 0.91
CA VAL A 179 -29.51 -9.47 0.11
C VAL A 179 -29.16 -9.90 -1.28
N ALA A 180 -29.69 -11.04 -1.72
CA ALA A 180 -29.51 -11.49 -3.08
C ALA A 180 -29.88 -10.33 -4.01
N ASP A 181 -28.92 -9.83 -4.78
CA ASP A 181 -29.21 -8.87 -5.82
C ASP A 181 -30.22 -9.55 -6.76
N SER A 182 -31.31 -8.86 -7.05
CA SER A 182 -32.32 -9.36 -7.99
C SER A 182 -31.77 -9.61 -9.40
N THR A 183 -30.54 -9.15 -9.65
CA THR A 183 -29.78 -9.38 -10.89
C THR A 183 -28.80 -10.55 -10.76
N ALA A 184 -28.65 -11.16 -9.58
CA ALA A 184 -27.80 -12.33 -9.42
C ALA A 184 -28.30 -13.47 -10.31
N PRO A 185 -27.40 -14.14 -11.06
CA PRO A 185 -27.81 -15.24 -11.91
C PRO A 185 -28.43 -16.36 -11.06
N THR A 186 -29.67 -16.69 -11.34
CA THR A 186 -30.35 -17.80 -10.68
C THR A 186 -29.75 -19.10 -11.24
N ILE A 187 -29.11 -19.89 -10.39
CA ILE A 187 -28.70 -21.25 -10.77
C ILE A 187 -29.98 -22.08 -10.88
N SER A 188 -30.40 -22.40 -12.11
CA SER A 188 -31.51 -23.31 -12.32
C SER A 188 -31.08 -24.72 -11.86
N THR A 189 -31.76 -25.24 -10.86
CA THR A 189 -31.57 -26.63 -10.41
C THR A 189 -32.05 -27.67 -11.45
N ASP A 190 -32.80 -27.21 -12.46
CA ASP A 190 -33.31 -28.08 -13.52
C ASP A 190 -32.22 -28.55 -14.49
N VAL A 191 -31.04 -27.91 -14.46
CA VAL A 191 -29.88 -28.28 -15.29
C VAL A 191 -28.84 -29.08 -14.50
N LEU A 192 -29.05 -29.30 -13.20
CA LEU A 192 -28.17 -30.10 -12.37
C LEU A 192 -28.55 -31.57 -12.53
N ASP A 193 -28.00 -32.22 -13.57
CA ASP A 193 -28.00 -33.67 -13.65
C ASP A 193 -27.23 -34.22 -12.44
N PRO A 194 -27.88 -34.93 -11.50
CA PRO A 194 -27.22 -35.49 -10.34
C PRO A 194 -26.14 -36.53 -10.69
N THR A 195 -26.04 -36.92 -11.95
CA THR A 195 -25.00 -37.81 -12.47
C THR A 195 -23.75 -37.05 -12.95
N VAL A 196 -23.79 -35.73 -13.03
CA VAL A 196 -22.62 -34.94 -13.36
C VAL A 196 -21.70 -34.95 -12.14
N HIS A 197 -20.66 -35.72 -12.20
CA HIS A 197 -19.59 -35.69 -11.22
C HIS A 197 -18.93 -34.29 -11.25
N TRP A 198 -19.06 -33.58 -10.15
CA TRP A 198 -18.30 -32.38 -9.92
C TRP A 198 -16.80 -32.69 -10.03
N LYS A 199 -16.19 -32.43 -11.16
CA LYS A 199 -14.75 -32.26 -11.15
C LYS A 199 -14.49 -31.06 -10.24
N ALA A 200 -13.56 -31.22 -9.29
CA ALA A 200 -13.07 -30.13 -8.50
C ALA A 200 -12.75 -28.97 -9.45
N GLY A 201 -13.68 -28.06 -9.58
CA GLY A 201 -13.71 -27.02 -10.56
C GLY A 201 -14.15 -25.75 -9.86
N THR A 202 -13.56 -24.68 -10.23
CA THR A 202 -13.80 -23.33 -9.79
C THR A 202 -15.29 -23.04 -9.78
N VAL A 203 -15.85 -22.72 -8.62
CA VAL A 203 -17.18 -22.15 -8.51
C VAL A 203 -17.02 -20.66 -8.87
N TYR A 204 -17.59 -20.25 -9.99
CA TYR A 204 -17.70 -18.85 -10.34
C TYR A 204 -18.95 -18.29 -9.67
N PHE A 205 -18.77 -17.27 -8.83
CA PHE A 205 -19.85 -16.46 -8.27
C PHE A 205 -20.05 -15.21 -9.10
#